data_2d98aa38187327760b384fe79ef84144
#
_entry.id   2d98aa38187327760b384fe79ef84144
#
_cell.length_a   1.000
_cell.length_b   1.000
_cell.length_c   1.000
_cell.angle_alpha   90.00
_cell.angle_beta   90.00
_cell.angle_gamma   90.00
#
_symmetry.space_group_name_H-M   'P 1'
#
loop_
_entity.id
_entity.type
_entity.pdbx_description
1 polymer ?
#
loop_
_entity_poly.entity_id
_entity_poly.type
_entity_poly.pdbx_seq_one_letter_code
_entity_poly.pdbx_strand_id
1 'polypeptide(L)'
;HQINVFRTYVGGGFGGKSDPFPHEMCAAILARKAGRPVRITFDREEVYWINRGRHPSRIEMNLHADSEGRISGIETDALIDGGAFASFGHVTTYYNGVLHTAPYEIGAFHYTGARVWTNKPASGAMRGHGAVNSRCAVETGLDDLAEQLSVDPITLRLANLLPPHSATITGFRVTSIGMRECLERVKEASGWNDKFRKMPLGKGIGIGCGFFISGSGLPIHWDPNKFPHATVHLKIDMDGGVTIHTGAADIGQGSDTVVAQSVAEVLGLPLDMIRVRSQETDTSPVDLGSYS
;
A
#
# COMPACT_ATOMS: atom_id res chain seq x y z
N HIS A 1 -24.70 18.47 10.25
CA HIS A 1 -25.35 18.18 11.55
C HIS A 1 -26.66 17.37 11.41
N GLN A 2 -27.13 17.05 10.19
CA GLN A 2 -28.32 16.23 9.98
C GLN A 2 -28.01 14.75 9.77
N ILE A 3 -26.73 14.43 9.59
CA ILE A 3 -26.26 13.07 9.33
C ILE A 3 -25.04 12.82 10.20
N ASN A 4 -25.11 11.81 11.03
CA ASN A 4 -23.99 11.29 11.78
C ASN A 4 -23.55 9.95 11.16
N VAL A 5 -22.28 9.83 10.82
CA VAL A 5 -21.69 8.60 10.31
C VAL A 5 -20.74 8.08 11.38
N PHE A 6 -20.91 6.84 11.78
CA PHE A 6 -20.02 6.21 12.72
C PHE A 6 -19.46 4.89 12.16
N ARG A 7 -18.22 4.66 12.51
CA ARG A 7 -17.50 3.44 12.15
C ARG A 7 -17.81 2.33 13.16
N THR A 8 -18.05 1.15 12.65
CA THR A 8 -18.09 -0.09 13.46
C THR A 8 -16.74 -0.83 13.36
N TYR A 9 -16.63 -2.02 13.94
CA TYR A 9 -15.47 -2.88 13.73
C TYR A 9 -15.35 -3.27 12.25
N VAL A 10 -14.21 -2.95 11.63
CA VAL A 10 -14.05 -3.06 10.18
C VAL A 10 -13.55 -4.42 9.71
N GLY A 11 -12.78 -5.13 10.52
CA GLY A 11 -12.26 -6.46 10.20
C GLY A 11 -11.21 -6.48 9.07
N GLY A 12 -10.42 -5.41 8.96
CA GLY A 12 -9.43 -5.22 7.91
C GLY A 12 -9.97 -4.48 6.69
N GLY A 13 -9.12 -3.75 6.00
CA GLY A 13 -9.47 -2.99 4.79
C GLY A 13 -8.64 -3.41 3.59
N PHE A 14 -7.32 -3.47 3.75
CA PHE A 14 -6.33 -3.87 2.73
C PHE A 14 -6.45 -3.07 1.42
N GLY A 15 -6.99 -1.84 1.48
CA GLY A 15 -7.30 -0.98 0.36
C GLY A 15 -8.72 -1.13 -0.20
N GLY A 16 -9.39 -2.24 0.01
CA GLY A 16 -10.74 -2.50 -0.49
C GLY A 16 -11.86 -1.69 0.18
N LYS A 17 -11.56 -0.95 1.24
CA LYS A 17 -12.52 -0.12 2.00
C LYS A 17 -12.08 1.34 2.10
N SER A 18 -11.24 1.79 1.18
CA SER A 18 -10.66 3.15 1.20
C SER A 18 -11.56 4.23 0.60
N ASP A 19 -12.52 3.83 -0.24
CA ASP A 19 -13.48 4.75 -0.86
C ASP A 19 -14.90 4.46 -0.39
N PRO A 20 -15.80 5.45 -0.41
CA PRO A 20 -17.23 5.21 -0.27
C PRO A 20 -17.73 4.27 -1.36
N PHE A 21 -18.67 3.40 -1.00
CA PHE A 21 -19.32 2.49 -1.94
C PHE A 21 -20.74 2.93 -2.26
N PRO A 22 -21.24 2.70 -3.49
CA PRO A 22 -22.61 3.05 -3.86
C PRO A 22 -23.67 2.47 -2.92
N HIS A 23 -23.49 1.27 -2.40
CA HIS A 23 -24.43 0.63 -1.49
C HIS A 23 -24.60 1.36 -0.15
N GLU A 24 -23.56 2.06 0.35
CA GLU A 24 -23.65 2.87 1.56
C GLU A 24 -24.63 4.04 1.32
N MET A 25 -24.51 4.72 0.18
CA MET A 25 -25.42 5.79 -0.21
C MET A 25 -26.83 5.25 -0.48
N CYS A 26 -26.96 4.08 -1.11
CA CYS A 26 -28.22 3.42 -1.35
C CYS A 26 -28.94 3.10 -0.04
N ALA A 27 -28.24 2.56 0.97
CA ALA A 27 -28.83 2.26 2.26
C ALA A 27 -29.39 3.51 2.94
N ALA A 28 -28.66 4.62 2.92
CA ALA A 28 -29.09 5.89 3.49
C ALA A 28 -30.32 6.47 2.77
N ILE A 29 -30.31 6.47 1.43
CA ILE A 29 -31.42 6.97 0.62
C ILE A 29 -32.68 6.11 0.81
N LEU A 30 -32.53 4.79 0.84
CA LEU A 30 -33.65 3.86 1.05
C LEU A 30 -34.24 4.01 2.45
N ALA A 31 -33.42 4.18 3.49
CA ALA A 31 -33.89 4.41 4.84
C ALA A 31 -34.73 5.69 4.92
N ARG A 32 -34.28 6.76 4.28
CA ARG A 32 -35.01 8.04 4.21
C ARG A 32 -36.32 7.90 3.44
N LYS A 33 -36.33 7.18 2.32
CA LYS A 33 -37.55 6.94 1.52
C LYS A 33 -38.57 6.05 2.25
N ALA A 34 -38.09 5.01 2.93
CA ALA A 34 -38.96 4.05 3.61
C ALA A 34 -39.43 4.55 4.99
N GLY A 35 -38.79 5.59 5.56
CA GLY A 35 -39.02 6.04 6.94
C GLY A 35 -38.69 4.97 7.99
N ARG A 36 -37.81 4.01 7.65
CA ARG A 36 -37.43 2.86 8.48
C ARG A 36 -35.95 2.55 8.35
N PRO A 37 -35.33 1.89 9.34
CA PRO A 37 -33.97 1.38 9.21
C PRO A 37 -33.83 0.45 8.00
N VAL A 38 -32.72 0.61 7.27
CA VAL A 38 -32.35 -0.25 6.14
C VAL A 38 -30.97 -0.82 6.35
N ARG A 39 -30.80 -2.09 6.04
CA ARG A 39 -29.54 -2.81 6.05
C ARG A 39 -29.28 -3.44 4.69
N ILE A 40 -28.07 -3.28 4.17
CA ILE A 40 -27.59 -4.00 2.99
C ILE A 40 -26.46 -4.92 3.45
N THR A 41 -26.55 -6.18 3.09
CA THR A 41 -25.51 -7.19 3.41
C THR A 41 -25.27 -7.99 2.14
N PHE A 42 -24.01 -8.06 1.72
CA PHE A 42 -23.60 -8.85 0.57
C PHE A 42 -23.22 -10.27 0.97
N ASP A 43 -23.57 -11.23 0.15
CA ASP A 43 -22.97 -12.54 0.19
C ASP A 43 -21.56 -12.55 -0.43
N ARG A 44 -20.92 -13.72 -0.50
CA ARG A 44 -19.56 -13.83 -1.03
C ARG A 44 -19.48 -13.56 -2.53
N GLU A 45 -20.48 -13.97 -3.29
CA GLU A 45 -20.52 -13.77 -4.73
C GLU A 45 -20.74 -12.28 -5.06
N GLU A 46 -21.68 -11.63 -4.40
CA GLU A 46 -21.91 -10.19 -4.50
C GLU A 46 -20.67 -9.36 -4.15
N VAL A 47 -19.90 -9.76 -3.14
CA VAL A 47 -18.63 -9.11 -2.80
C VAL A 47 -17.63 -9.17 -3.95
N TYR A 48 -17.54 -10.28 -4.70
CA TYR A 48 -16.65 -10.36 -5.87
C TYR A 48 -17.10 -9.44 -7.01
N TRP A 49 -18.39 -9.17 -7.16
CA TRP A 49 -18.91 -8.28 -8.19
C TRP A 49 -18.80 -6.79 -7.83
N ILE A 50 -18.84 -6.44 -6.56
CA ILE A 50 -18.98 -5.06 -6.09
C ILE A 50 -17.67 -4.52 -5.51
N ASN A 51 -16.89 -5.36 -4.83
CA ASN A 51 -15.68 -4.90 -4.18
C ASN A 51 -14.56 -4.61 -5.21
N ARG A 52 -13.77 -3.61 -4.88
CA ARG A 52 -12.64 -3.20 -5.72
C ARG A 52 -11.46 -4.14 -5.53
N GLY A 53 -10.94 -4.64 -6.64
CA GLY A 53 -9.79 -5.53 -6.67
C GLY A 53 -8.53 -4.87 -7.22
N ARG A 54 -7.47 -5.67 -7.35
CA ARG A 54 -6.24 -5.23 -8.00
C ARG A 54 -6.49 -4.98 -9.48
N HIS A 55 -5.89 -3.94 -10.02
CA HIS A 55 -5.95 -3.63 -11.44
C HIS A 55 -5.23 -4.72 -12.26
N PRO A 56 -5.91 -5.41 -13.18
CA PRO A 56 -5.22 -6.19 -14.20
C PRO A 56 -4.32 -5.26 -15.01
N SER A 57 -3.13 -5.72 -15.38
CA SER A 57 -2.18 -4.89 -16.12
C SER A 57 -1.39 -5.72 -17.11
N ARG A 58 -1.05 -5.10 -18.24
CA ARG A 58 -0.05 -5.56 -19.20
C ARG A 58 1.15 -4.63 -19.07
N ILE A 59 2.31 -5.17 -18.79
CA ILE A 59 3.55 -4.42 -18.63
C ILE A 59 4.57 -4.99 -19.59
N GLU A 60 5.05 -4.15 -20.49
CA GLU A 60 6.16 -4.41 -21.38
C GLU A 60 7.38 -3.65 -20.83
N MET A 61 8.48 -4.37 -20.61
CA MET A 61 9.64 -3.81 -19.94
C MET A 61 10.93 -4.24 -20.63
N ASN A 62 11.81 -3.28 -20.86
CA ASN A 62 13.20 -3.50 -21.25
C ASN A 62 14.10 -3.15 -20.06
N LEU A 63 14.89 -4.12 -19.64
CA LEU A 63 15.89 -3.98 -18.60
C LEU A 63 17.27 -3.94 -19.23
N HIS A 64 18.01 -2.86 -19.01
CA HIS A 64 19.36 -2.66 -19.52
C HIS A 64 20.38 -2.82 -18.39
N ALA A 65 21.42 -3.59 -18.65
CA ALA A 65 22.52 -3.79 -17.71
C ALA A 65 23.85 -3.87 -18.43
N ASP A 66 24.94 -3.63 -17.73
CA ASP A 66 26.28 -3.91 -18.22
C ASP A 66 26.67 -5.40 -18.05
N SER A 67 27.86 -5.75 -18.50
CA SER A 67 28.39 -7.12 -18.41
C SER A 67 28.61 -7.61 -16.97
N GLU A 68 28.65 -6.72 -15.99
CA GLU A 68 28.77 -7.04 -14.57
C GLU A 68 27.41 -7.16 -13.89
N GLY A 69 26.31 -6.93 -14.63
CA GLY A 69 24.94 -6.98 -14.14
C GLY A 69 24.50 -5.72 -13.39
N ARG A 70 25.19 -4.59 -13.55
CA ARG A 70 24.74 -3.29 -13.03
C ARG A 70 23.62 -2.76 -13.92
N ILE A 71 22.50 -2.41 -13.31
CA ILE A 71 21.31 -1.92 -14.02
C ILE A 71 21.57 -0.49 -14.52
N SER A 72 21.74 -0.34 -15.82
CA SER A 72 21.96 0.95 -16.45
C SER A 72 20.65 1.67 -16.79
N GLY A 73 19.54 0.94 -16.99
CA GLY A 73 18.25 1.55 -17.28
C GLY A 73 17.08 0.59 -17.27
N ILE A 74 15.88 1.17 -17.12
CA ILE A 74 14.59 0.47 -17.29
C ILE A 74 13.68 1.34 -18.15
N GLU A 75 13.11 0.74 -19.19
CA GLU A 75 12.03 1.31 -19.99
C GLU A 75 10.78 0.48 -19.79
N THR A 76 9.65 1.12 -19.51
CA THR A 76 8.40 0.41 -19.24
C THR A 76 7.22 1.08 -19.91
N ASP A 77 6.40 0.27 -20.58
CA ASP A 77 5.06 0.63 -21.05
C ASP A 77 4.02 -0.21 -20.28
N ALA A 78 3.11 0.46 -19.58
CA ALA A 78 2.14 -0.17 -18.72
C ALA A 78 0.70 0.20 -19.10
N LEU A 79 -0.10 -0.79 -19.48
CA LEU A 79 -1.53 -0.66 -19.70
C LEU A 79 -2.28 -1.26 -18.51
N ILE A 80 -3.09 -0.43 -17.83
CA ILE A 80 -3.75 -0.76 -16.57
C ILE A 80 -5.27 -0.74 -16.76
N ASP A 81 -5.93 -1.87 -16.50
CA ASP A 81 -7.38 -2.01 -16.59
C ASP A 81 -8.05 -1.44 -15.34
N GLY A 82 -8.82 -0.40 -15.50
CA GLY A 82 -9.50 0.29 -14.41
C GLY A 82 -10.91 -0.19 -14.10
N GLY A 83 -11.47 -1.04 -14.95
CA GLY A 83 -12.90 -1.35 -14.86
C GLY A 83 -13.79 -0.16 -15.21
N ALA A 84 -15.02 -0.17 -14.72
CA ALA A 84 -16.05 0.79 -15.11
C ALA A 84 -15.98 2.15 -14.36
N PHE A 85 -15.26 2.24 -13.24
CA PHE A 85 -15.21 3.44 -12.39
C PHE A 85 -13.79 3.88 -12.08
N ALA A 86 -13.63 5.18 -11.78
CA ALA A 86 -12.32 5.76 -11.52
C ALA A 86 -11.64 5.22 -10.26
N SER A 87 -12.33 5.22 -9.11
CA SER A 87 -11.72 4.90 -7.82
C SER A 87 -10.35 5.59 -7.66
N PHE A 88 -9.37 4.98 -7.01
CA PHE A 88 -7.99 5.45 -6.94
C PHE A 88 -7.12 5.06 -8.16
N GLY A 89 -7.72 4.85 -9.33
CA GLY A 89 -7.00 4.31 -10.48
C GLY A 89 -5.86 5.18 -11.03
N HIS A 90 -6.00 6.51 -10.99
CA HIS A 90 -4.92 7.43 -11.38
C HIS A 90 -3.71 7.30 -10.43
N VAL A 91 -3.95 7.15 -9.14
CA VAL A 91 -2.90 6.91 -8.14
C VAL A 91 -2.22 5.56 -8.38
N THR A 92 -2.99 4.52 -8.76
CA THR A 92 -2.43 3.20 -9.10
C THR A 92 -1.44 3.30 -10.25
N THR A 93 -1.79 4.03 -11.32
CA THR A 93 -0.91 4.21 -12.48
C THR A 93 0.37 4.96 -12.10
N TYR A 94 0.23 6.00 -11.29
CA TYR A 94 1.37 6.75 -10.76
C TYR A 94 2.27 5.87 -9.88
N TYR A 95 1.69 5.13 -8.92
CA TYR A 95 2.47 4.23 -8.04
C TYR A 95 3.13 3.08 -8.80
N ASN A 96 2.48 2.59 -9.86
CA ASN A 96 3.10 1.60 -10.74
C ASN A 96 4.41 2.12 -11.31
N GLY A 97 4.46 3.37 -11.78
CA GLY A 97 5.67 4.00 -12.29
C GLY A 97 6.69 4.33 -11.21
N VAL A 98 6.33 5.15 -10.23
CA VAL A 98 7.30 5.71 -9.28
C VAL A 98 7.89 4.69 -8.32
N LEU A 99 7.18 3.60 -8.03
CA LEU A 99 7.68 2.50 -7.18
C LEU A 99 8.37 1.39 -7.98
N HIS A 100 8.46 1.55 -9.29
CA HIS A 100 9.07 0.57 -10.20
C HIS A 100 10.54 0.34 -9.88
N THR A 101 11.28 1.39 -9.58
CA THR A 101 12.73 1.39 -9.42
C THR A 101 13.22 0.92 -8.05
N ALA A 102 12.41 1.10 -7.01
CA ALA A 102 12.81 0.69 -5.67
C ALA A 102 12.75 -0.86 -5.51
N PRO A 103 13.68 -1.49 -4.76
CA PRO A 103 14.75 -0.91 -3.95
C PRO A 103 16.12 -0.83 -4.67
N TYR A 104 16.15 -0.79 -5.98
CA TYR A 104 17.39 -0.91 -6.77
C TYR A 104 17.94 0.43 -7.21
N GLU A 105 19.27 0.50 -7.35
CA GLU A 105 19.97 1.58 -8.00
C GLU A 105 19.86 1.42 -9.52
N ILE A 106 19.34 2.43 -10.20
CA ILE A 106 19.02 2.40 -11.63
C ILE A 106 19.55 3.68 -12.26
N GLY A 107 20.33 3.54 -13.35
CA GLY A 107 20.98 4.67 -14.01
C GLY A 107 20.03 5.57 -14.79
N ALA A 108 19.05 4.99 -15.48
CA ALA A 108 18.04 5.70 -16.25
C ALA A 108 16.66 5.03 -16.12
N PHE A 109 15.60 5.83 -16.18
CA PHE A 109 14.24 5.31 -16.06
C PHE A 109 13.28 6.05 -16.99
N HIS A 110 12.59 5.28 -17.82
CA HIS A 110 11.48 5.77 -18.64
C HIS A 110 10.23 4.95 -18.35
N TYR A 111 9.12 5.63 -18.09
CA TYR A 111 7.83 4.99 -17.80
C TYR A 111 6.70 5.67 -18.55
N THR A 112 5.97 4.89 -19.33
CA THR A 112 4.69 5.27 -19.92
C THR A 112 3.60 4.42 -19.30
N GLY A 113 2.59 5.06 -18.73
CA GLY A 113 1.47 4.36 -18.10
C GLY A 113 0.13 4.90 -18.56
N ALA A 114 -0.72 4.01 -19.07
CA ALA A 114 -2.09 4.32 -19.45
C ALA A 114 -3.07 3.48 -18.64
N ARG A 115 -4.13 4.11 -18.13
CA ARG A 115 -5.26 3.44 -17.51
C ARG A 115 -6.46 3.50 -18.44
N VAL A 116 -7.07 2.36 -18.70
CA VAL A 116 -8.21 2.23 -19.61
C VAL A 116 -9.49 1.87 -18.86
N TRP A 117 -10.60 2.34 -19.39
CA TRP A 117 -11.94 1.96 -18.94
C TRP A 117 -12.37 0.66 -19.60
N THR A 118 -13.01 -0.22 -18.84
CA THR A 118 -13.59 -1.46 -19.34
C THR A 118 -14.95 -1.74 -18.68
N ASN A 119 -15.72 -2.67 -19.24
CA ASN A 119 -16.99 -3.10 -18.68
C ASN A 119 -16.85 -4.17 -17.57
N LYS A 120 -15.73 -4.16 -16.86
CA LYS A 120 -15.46 -5.03 -15.72
C LYS A 120 -15.82 -4.34 -14.39
N PRO A 121 -15.95 -5.08 -13.29
CA PRO A 121 -16.00 -4.49 -11.96
C PRO A 121 -14.87 -3.50 -11.75
N ALA A 122 -15.13 -2.44 -10.97
CA ALA A 122 -14.14 -1.41 -10.73
C ALA A 122 -12.88 -1.96 -10.06
N SER A 123 -11.72 -1.57 -10.56
CA SER A 123 -10.46 -1.78 -9.89
C SER A 123 -10.14 -0.58 -8.98
N GLY A 124 -9.50 -0.82 -7.85
CA GLY A 124 -9.18 0.23 -6.88
C GLY A 124 -7.91 -0.05 -6.09
N ALA A 125 -7.77 0.64 -4.97
CA ALA A 125 -6.67 0.40 -4.07
C ALA A 125 -6.70 -1.04 -3.56
N MET A 126 -5.57 -1.71 -3.61
CA MET A 126 -5.39 -3.05 -3.08
C MET A 126 -3.97 -3.18 -2.53
N ARG A 127 -3.79 -3.88 -1.43
CA ARG A 127 -2.54 -4.13 -0.69
C ARG A 127 -1.30 -4.10 -1.58
N GLY A 128 -0.38 -3.16 -1.34
CA GLY A 128 0.73 -2.86 -2.25
C GLY A 128 0.29 -2.09 -3.51
N HIS A 129 -0.63 -1.14 -3.35
CA HIS A 129 -1.32 -0.34 -4.37
C HIS A 129 -0.39 0.12 -5.51
N GLY A 130 -0.58 -0.42 -6.72
CA GLY A 130 0.25 -0.14 -7.91
C GLY A 130 1.62 -0.83 -7.91
N ALA A 131 2.30 -0.90 -6.78
CA ALA A 131 3.66 -1.43 -6.69
C ALA A 131 3.76 -2.94 -7.00
N VAL A 132 2.76 -3.73 -6.61
CA VAL A 132 2.80 -5.19 -6.83
C VAL A 132 2.89 -5.55 -8.31
N ASN A 133 2.18 -4.81 -9.17
CA ASN A 133 2.20 -5.04 -10.61
C ASN A 133 3.60 -4.75 -11.19
N SER A 134 4.19 -3.59 -10.85
CA SER A 134 5.54 -3.25 -11.30
C SER A 134 6.61 -4.17 -10.71
N ARG A 135 6.46 -4.56 -9.44
CA ARG A 135 7.40 -5.51 -8.83
C ARG A 135 7.42 -6.85 -9.54
N CYS A 136 6.26 -7.36 -9.94
CA CYS A 136 6.20 -8.60 -10.70
C CYS A 136 7.05 -8.50 -11.98
N ALA A 137 6.92 -7.42 -12.74
CA ALA A 137 7.70 -7.21 -13.96
C ALA A 137 9.21 -7.09 -13.68
N VAL A 138 9.59 -6.24 -12.73
CA VAL A 138 11.02 -6.01 -12.41
C VAL A 138 11.68 -7.26 -11.86
N GLU A 139 11.04 -7.96 -10.93
CA GLU A 139 11.64 -9.14 -10.30
C GLU A 139 11.78 -10.30 -11.31
N THR A 140 10.79 -10.47 -12.21
CA THR A 140 10.89 -11.44 -13.31
C THR A 140 12.00 -11.04 -14.29
N GLY A 141 12.08 -9.76 -14.68
CA GLY A 141 13.14 -9.26 -15.54
C GLY A 141 14.55 -9.42 -14.94
N LEU A 142 14.67 -9.27 -13.60
CA LEU A 142 15.95 -9.54 -12.93
C LEU A 142 16.32 -11.03 -12.93
N ASP A 143 15.34 -11.92 -12.85
CA ASP A 143 15.60 -13.35 -12.96
C ASP A 143 16.03 -13.72 -14.39
N ASP A 144 15.39 -13.16 -15.41
CA ASP A 144 15.79 -13.34 -16.81
C ASP A 144 17.19 -12.77 -17.08
N LEU A 145 17.51 -11.61 -16.53
CA LEU A 145 18.85 -11.02 -16.62
C LEU A 145 19.91 -11.91 -15.94
N ALA A 146 19.60 -12.41 -14.74
CA ALA A 146 20.49 -13.32 -14.02
C ALA A 146 20.76 -14.61 -14.81
N GLU A 147 19.73 -15.11 -15.50
CA GLU A 147 19.87 -16.27 -16.40
C GLU A 147 20.81 -15.97 -17.56
N GLN A 148 20.59 -14.85 -18.26
CA GLN A 148 21.41 -14.45 -19.42
C GLN A 148 22.88 -14.22 -19.06
N LEU A 149 23.13 -13.63 -17.89
CA LEU A 149 24.47 -13.37 -17.37
C LEU A 149 25.09 -14.58 -16.66
N SER A 150 24.34 -15.67 -16.48
CA SER A 150 24.77 -16.83 -15.70
C SER A 150 25.19 -16.49 -14.26
N VAL A 151 24.52 -15.50 -13.65
CA VAL A 151 24.76 -15.03 -12.27
C VAL A 151 23.65 -15.55 -11.35
N ASP A 152 23.98 -15.73 -10.07
CA ASP A 152 22.98 -16.07 -9.05
C ASP A 152 21.99 -14.90 -8.86
N PRO A 153 20.65 -15.12 -8.89
CA PRO A 153 19.66 -14.05 -8.79
C PRO A 153 19.74 -13.22 -7.50
N ILE A 154 20.14 -13.84 -6.39
CA ILE A 154 20.36 -13.11 -5.13
C ILE A 154 21.60 -12.22 -5.23
N THR A 155 22.66 -12.73 -5.82
CA THR A 155 23.90 -11.99 -6.06
C THR A 155 23.66 -10.77 -6.96
N LEU A 156 22.90 -10.93 -8.04
CA LEU A 156 22.50 -9.82 -8.91
C LEU A 156 21.71 -8.74 -8.16
N ARG A 157 20.74 -9.14 -7.34
CA ARG A 157 19.96 -8.20 -6.53
C ARG A 157 20.83 -7.46 -5.50
N LEU A 158 21.70 -8.17 -4.77
CA LEU A 158 22.62 -7.58 -3.79
C LEU A 158 23.57 -6.56 -4.41
N ALA A 159 24.00 -6.80 -5.67
CA ALA A 159 24.87 -5.89 -6.40
C ALA A 159 24.18 -4.56 -6.76
N ASN A 160 22.85 -4.58 -6.93
CA ASN A 160 22.06 -3.43 -7.38
C ASN A 160 21.21 -2.77 -6.31
N LEU A 161 21.31 -3.16 -5.03
CA LEU A 161 20.55 -2.51 -3.97
C LEU A 161 21.00 -1.07 -3.73
N LEU A 162 20.02 -0.20 -3.55
CA LEU A 162 20.26 1.16 -3.07
C LEU A 162 20.97 1.14 -1.71
N PRO A 163 21.95 2.01 -1.48
CA PRO A 163 22.54 2.18 -0.17
C PRO A 163 21.59 2.95 0.77
N PRO A 164 21.76 2.84 2.10
CA PRO A 164 21.08 3.72 3.05
C PRO A 164 21.48 5.19 2.81
N HIS A 165 20.62 6.12 3.24
CA HIS A 165 20.80 7.56 3.06
C HIS A 165 20.94 8.01 1.60
N SER A 166 20.21 7.34 0.70
CA SER A 166 20.16 7.62 -0.73
C SER A 166 18.76 8.07 -1.17
N ALA A 167 18.56 8.18 -2.48
CA ALA A 167 17.26 8.38 -3.07
C ALA A 167 17.09 7.50 -4.31
N THR A 168 15.86 7.07 -4.58
CA THR A 168 15.53 6.44 -5.88
C THR A 168 15.62 7.46 -7.00
N ILE A 169 15.81 7.01 -8.24
CA ILE A 169 15.76 7.89 -9.42
C ILE A 169 14.42 8.64 -9.55
N THR A 170 13.35 8.11 -8.96
CA THR A 170 12.02 8.72 -8.90
C THR A 170 11.81 9.66 -7.72
N GLY A 171 12.86 9.93 -6.91
CA GLY A 171 12.88 10.96 -5.89
C GLY A 171 12.47 10.52 -4.48
N PHE A 172 12.26 9.22 -4.22
CA PHE A 172 12.00 8.74 -2.85
C PHE A 172 13.29 8.69 -2.03
N ARG A 173 13.24 9.29 -0.85
CA ARG A 173 14.34 9.23 0.11
C ARG A 173 14.36 7.88 0.83
N VAL A 174 15.52 7.24 0.82
CA VAL A 174 15.80 5.98 1.53
C VAL A 174 16.70 6.30 2.71
N THR A 175 16.11 6.43 3.91
CA THR A 175 16.86 6.75 5.13
C THR A 175 17.56 5.52 5.71
N SER A 176 16.89 4.37 5.64
CA SER A 176 17.44 3.07 6.06
C SER A 176 16.93 1.98 5.13
N ILE A 177 17.69 0.92 4.96
CA ILE A 177 17.33 -0.23 4.15
C ILE A 177 17.93 -1.51 4.72
N GLY A 178 17.10 -2.44 5.16
CA GLY A 178 17.50 -3.77 5.66
C GLY A 178 17.45 -4.87 4.61
N MET A 179 17.25 -4.55 3.33
CA MET A 179 17.01 -5.53 2.28
C MET A 179 18.21 -6.48 2.08
N ARG A 180 19.44 -5.97 2.21
CA ARG A 180 20.67 -6.79 2.13
C ARG A 180 20.64 -7.91 3.16
N GLU A 181 20.44 -7.55 4.43
CA GLU A 181 20.37 -8.51 5.53
C GLU A 181 19.22 -9.50 5.33
N CYS A 182 18.06 -9.04 4.86
CA CYS A 182 16.92 -9.90 4.54
C CYS A 182 17.28 -10.94 3.47
N LEU A 183 17.94 -10.53 2.38
CA LEU A 183 18.35 -11.42 1.30
C LEU A 183 19.39 -12.45 1.78
N GLU A 184 20.37 -12.02 2.57
CA GLU A 184 21.40 -12.89 3.12
C GLU A 184 20.80 -13.93 4.07
N ARG A 185 19.93 -13.51 4.99
CA ARG A 185 19.24 -14.41 5.92
C ARG A 185 18.30 -15.40 5.23
N VAL A 186 17.54 -14.93 4.23
CA VAL A 186 16.65 -15.82 3.45
C VAL A 186 17.46 -16.80 2.62
N LYS A 187 18.58 -16.39 2.04
CA LYS A 187 19.51 -17.27 1.31
C LYS A 187 19.98 -18.43 2.17
N GLU A 188 20.41 -18.12 3.40
CA GLU A 188 20.87 -19.13 4.36
C GLU A 188 19.71 -20.02 4.84
N ALA A 189 18.64 -19.41 5.38
CA ALA A 189 17.52 -20.14 5.99
C ALA A 189 16.78 -21.05 5.00
N SER A 190 16.72 -20.67 3.72
CA SER A 190 16.09 -21.48 2.68
C SER A 190 16.96 -22.64 2.21
N GLY A 191 18.26 -22.66 2.48
CA GLY A 191 19.22 -23.57 1.87
C GLY A 191 19.36 -23.31 0.36
N TRP A 192 19.37 -22.03 -0.03
CA TRP A 192 19.36 -21.58 -1.42
C TRP A 192 20.43 -22.28 -2.28
N ASN A 193 21.66 -22.27 -1.81
CA ASN A 193 22.81 -22.81 -2.55
C ASN A 193 22.68 -24.29 -2.89
N ASP A 194 21.96 -25.06 -2.07
CA ASP A 194 21.74 -26.49 -2.27
C ASP A 194 20.49 -26.80 -3.10
N LYS A 195 19.58 -25.83 -3.23
CA LYS A 195 18.26 -25.98 -3.86
C LYS A 195 18.15 -25.30 -5.21
N PHE A 196 18.72 -24.11 -5.37
CA PHE A 196 18.59 -23.34 -6.61
C PHE A 196 19.16 -24.10 -7.79
N ARG A 197 18.33 -24.32 -8.83
CA ARG A 197 18.61 -25.15 -10.01
C ARG A 197 18.97 -26.63 -9.74
N LYS A 198 18.74 -27.11 -8.52
CA LYS A 198 19.05 -28.49 -8.11
C LYS A 198 17.82 -29.24 -7.61
N MET A 199 16.65 -28.60 -7.65
CA MET A 199 15.42 -29.22 -7.20
C MET A 199 14.93 -30.31 -8.18
N PRO A 200 14.32 -31.39 -7.68
CA PRO A 200 13.72 -32.40 -8.55
C PRO A 200 12.54 -31.83 -9.34
N LEU A 201 12.18 -32.52 -10.42
CA LEU A 201 11.04 -32.13 -11.26
C LEU A 201 9.77 -31.91 -10.43
N GLY A 202 9.07 -30.81 -10.70
CA GLY A 202 7.87 -30.39 -9.99
C GLY A 202 8.13 -29.59 -8.71
N LYS A 203 9.39 -29.32 -8.37
CA LYS A 203 9.77 -28.42 -7.28
C LYS A 203 10.65 -27.29 -7.78
N GLY A 204 10.52 -26.11 -7.13
CA GLY A 204 11.31 -24.94 -7.45
C GLY A 204 11.55 -24.06 -6.24
N ILE A 205 12.54 -23.21 -6.31
CA ILE A 205 12.80 -22.14 -5.36
C ILE A 205 13.08 -20.87 -6.15
N GLY A 206 12.50 -19.77 -5.72
CA GLY A 206 12.67 -18.44 -6.32
C GLY A 206 12.81 -17.37 -5.27
N ILE A 207 13.24 -16.19 -5.68
CA ILE A 207 13.39 -15.01 -4.84
C ILE A 207 12.75 -13.81 -5.51
N GLY A 208 12.17 -12.90 -4.72
CA GLY A 208 11.68 -11.61 -5.16
C GLY A 208 11.72 -10.62 -4.03
N CYS A 209 11.98 -9.36 -4.35
CA CYS A 209 12.01 -8.27 -3.41
C CYS A 209 10.75 -7.41 -3.51
N GLY A 210 10.15 -7.07 -2.35
CA GLY A 210 9.03 -6.15 -2.28
C GLY A 210 9.45 -4.83 -1.63
N PHE A 211 8.90 -3.74 -2.15
CA PHE A 211 9.02 -2.41 -1.57
C PHE A 211 7.68 -1.69 -1.66
N PHE A 212 7.34 -0.96 -0.61
CA PHE A 212 6.18 -0.08 -0.62
C PHE A 212 6.44 1.12 0.27
N ILE A 213 5.72 2.19 0.00
CA ILE A 213 5.75 3.41 0.79
C ILE A 213 4.78 3.32 1.96
N SER A 214 5.02 4.14 2.98
CA SER A 214 4.12 4.31 4.12
C SER A 214 3.67 5.76 4.22
N GLY A 215 2.38 5.95 4.56
CA GLY A 215 1.78 7.27 4.70
C GLY A 215 1.33 7.92 3.38
N SER A 216 0.86 9.16 3.48
CA SER A 216 0.28 9.94 2.37
C SER A 216 1.16 11.11 1.89
N GLY A 217 2.43 11.12 2.24
CA GLY A 217 3.37 12.19 1.96
C GLY A 217 3.94 12.23 0.54
N LEU A 218 3.27 11.64 -0.45
CA LEU A 218 3.74 11.62 -1.83
C LEU A 218 3.49 12.94 -2.56
N PRO A 219 4.36 13.30 -3.53
CA PRO A 219 4.18 14.50 -4.33
C PRO A 219 2.82 14.63 -5.01
N ILE A 220 2.20 13.51 -5.40
CA ILE A 220 0.86 13.52 -6.01
C ILE A 220 -0.24 13.99 -5.04
N HIS A 221 -0.03 13.86 -3.75
CA HIS A 221 -0.93 14.34 -2.70
C HIS A 221 -0.49 15.70 -2.15
N TRP A 222 0.66 16.18 -2.60
CA TRP A 222 1.24 17.39 -2.06
C TRP A 222 0.70 18.63 -2.79
N ASP A 223 -0.22 19.30 -2.12
CA ASP A 223 -0.62 20.66 -2.44
C ASP A 223 0.00 21.56 -1.36
N PRO A 224 0.80 22.57 -1.68
CA PRO A 224 1.38 23.47 -0.69
C PRO A 224 0.33 24.18 0.18
N ASN A 225 -0.93 24.19 -0.25
CA ASN A 225 -2.05 24.76 0.49
C ASN A 225 -2.93 23.70 1.20
N LYS A 226 -2.65 22.41 1.01
CA LYS A 226 -3.44 21.29 1.55
C LYS A 226 -2.53 20.19 2.04
N PHE A 227 -1.87 20.44 3.15
CA PHE A 227 -1.01 19.42 3.77
C PHE A 227 -1.81 18.18 4.15
N PRO A 228 -1.28 16.95 3.86
CA PRO A 228 -1.73 15.77 4.56
C PRO A 228 -1.50 15.97 6.07
N HIS A 229 -2.57 15.98 6.84
CA HIS A 229 -2.49 16.18 8.28
C HIS A 229 -3.49 15.30 9.01
N ALA A 230 -3.16 14.97 10.24
CA ALA A 230 -4.07 14.39 11.22
C ALA A 230 -4.21 15.35 12.38
N THR A 231 -5.42 15.47 12.90
CA THR A 231 -5.71 16.32 14.06
C THR A 231 -6.10 15.43 15.23
N VAL A 232 -5.61 15.78 16.42
CA VAL A 232 -5.96 15.11 17.67
C VAL A 232 -6.38 16.15 18.69
N HIS A 233 -7.51 15.92 19.34
CA HIS A 233 -7.95 16.72 20.49
C HIS A 233 -7.79 15.89 21.76
N LEU A 234 -7.11 16.44 22.74
CA LEU A 234 -6.96 15.83 24.06
C LEU A 234 -7.82 16.60 25.08
N LYS A 235 -8.57 15.86 25.87
CA LYS A 235 -9.32 16.39 27.01
C LYS A 235 -8.84 15.69 28.27
N ILE A 236 -8.37 16.46 29.23
CA ILE A 236 -8.09 15.99 30.60
C ILE A 236 -9.37 16.06 31.39
N ASP A 237 -9.81 14.93 31.93
CA ASP A 237 -11.02 14.81 32.69
C ASP A 237 -10.75 15.12 34.19
N MET A 238 -11.81 15.42 34.95
CA MET A 238 -11.68 15.81 36.36
C MET A 238 -11.19 14.69 37.28
N ASP A 239 -11.26 13.45 36.82
CA ASP A 239 -10.73 12.27 37.51
C ASP A 239 -9.25 12.00 37.18
N GLY A 240 -8.61 12.87 36.39
CA GLY A 240 -7.24 12.74 35.95
C GLY A 240 -7.07 11.84 34.70
N GLY A 241 -8.15 11.26 34.19
CA GLY A 241 -8.14 10.50 32.94
C GLY A 241 -8.01 11.41 31.70
N VAL A 242 -7.66 10.84 30.58
CA VAL A 242 -7.52 11.56 29.30
C VAL A 242 -8.40 10.94 28.24
N THR A 243 -9.23 11.77 27.62
CA THR A 243 -10.01 11.38 26.45
C THR A 243 -9.37 11.97 25.20
N ILE A 244 -9.10 11.10 24.23
CA ILE A 244 -8.50 11.44 22.93
C ILE A 244 -9.59 11.39 21.87
N HIS A 245 -9.77 12.48 21.12
CA HIS A 245 -10.58 12.51 19.91
C HIS A 245 -9.67 12.56 18.70
N THR A 246 -9.77 11.57 17.82
CA THR A 246 -8.96 11.44 16.60
C THR A 246 -9.82 10.98 15.43
N GLY A 247 -9.46 11.38 14.22
CA GLY A 247 -10.06 10.89 12.98
C GLY A 247 -9.38 9.62 12.45
N ALA A 248 -8.26 9.21 13.03
CA ALA A 248 -7.57 7.97 12.63
C ALA A 248 -8.48 6.76 12.86
N ALA A 249 -8.77 6.01 11.79
CA ALA A 249 -9.66 4.87 11.86
C ALA A 249 -8.88 3.58 12.17
N ASP A 250 -9.23 2.91 13.27
CA ASP A 250 -8.77 1.54 13.50
C ASP A 250 -9.56 0.58 12.63
N ILE A 251 -8.88 -0.03 11.67
CA ILE A 251 -9.44 -1.02 10.74
C ILE A 251 -8.95 -2.44 11.05
N GLY A 252 -8.28 -2.62 12.20
CA GLY A 252 -7.68 -3.86 12.68
C GLY A 252 -6.16 -3.77 12.87
N GLN A 253 -5.53 -2.61 12.52
CA GLN A 253 -4.09 -2.41 12.67
C GLN A 253 -3.67 -1.92 14.06
N GLY A 254 -4.63 -1.62 14.95
CA GLY A 254 -4.36 -1.22 16.33
C GLY A 254 -4.03 0.27 16.51
N SER A 255 -4.47 1.16 15.60
CA SER A 255 -4.18 2.60 15.70
C SER A 255 -4.74 3.23 16.98
N ASP A 256 -5.93 2.83 17.42
CA ASP A 256 -6.50 3.32 18.67
C ASP A 256 -5.58 2.99 19.88
N THR A 257 -5.00 1.79 19.90
CA THR A 257 -4.04 1.39 20.93
C THR A 257 -2.74 2.16 20.85
N VAL A 258 -2.19 2.33 19.63
CA VAL A 258 -0.92 3.06 19.42
C VAL A 258 -1.07 4.53 19.83
N VAL A 259 -2.19 5.17 19.48
CA VAL A 259 -2.48 6.56 19.89
C VAL A 259 -2.59 6.67 21.42
N ALA A 260 -3.27 5.71 22.06
CA ALA A 260 -3.37 5.68 23.53
C ALA A 260 -1.99 5.50 24.19
N GLN A 261 -1.16 4.57 23.70
CA GLN A 261 0.20 4.34 24.19
C GLN A 261 1.08 5.59 24.05
N SER A 262 1.01 6.26 22.90
CA SER A 262 1.79 7.49 22.66
C SER A 262 1.43 8.60 23.65
N VAL A 263 0.13 8.78 23.95
CA VAL A 263 -0.32 9.78 24.92
C VAL A 263 0.04 9.37 26.36
N ALA A 264 -0.11 8.11 26.70
CA ALA A 264 0.26 7.57 28.01
C ALA A 264 1.76 7.81 28.30
N GLU A 265 2.62 7.51 27.34
CA GLU A 265 4.08 7.71 27.43
C GLU A 265 4.44 9.18 27.65
N VAL A 266 3.87 10.08 26.84
CA VAL A 266 4.19 11.51 26.91
C VAL A 266 3.69 12.15 28.21
N LEU A 267 2.52 11.74 28.72
CA LEU A 267 1.92 12.30 29.92
C LEU A 267 2.34 11.58 31.22
N GLY A 268 3.04 10.45 31.13
CA GLY A 268 3.41 9.62 32.27
C GLY A 268 2.22 8.99 32.98
N LEU A 269 1.15 8.65 32.22
CA LEU A 269 -0.08 8.09 32.74
C LEU A 269 -0.19 6.59 32.47
N PRO A 270 -0.84 5.81 33.35
CA PRO A 270 -1.22 4.43 33.03
C PRO A 270 -2.16 4.36 31.82
N LEU A 271 -2.03 3.32 30.99
CA LEU A 271 -2.80 3.17 29.75
C LEU A 271 -4.31 3.05 29.99
N ASP A 272 -4.74 2.51 31.12
CA ASP A 272 -6.14 2.39 31.53
C ASP A 272 -6.81 3.73 31.90
N MET A 273 -6.00 4.80 32.09
CA MET A 273 -6.47 6.17 32.23
C MET A 273 -6.75 6.85 30.88
N ILE A 274 -6.45 6.21 29.77
CA ILE A 274 -6.59 6.79 28.42
C ILE A 274 -7.79 6.17 27.70
N ARG A 275 -8.64 7.04 27.15
CA ARG A 275 -9.80 6.65 26.32
C ARG A 275 -9.66 7.24 24.92
N VAL A 276 -9.79 6.42 23.88
CA VAL A 276 -9.78 6.87 22.48
C VAL A 276 -11.20 6.92 21.93
N ARG A 277 -11.51 8.01 21.24
CA ARG A 277 -12.75 8.27 20.53
C ARG A 277 -12.42 8.58 19.07
N SER A 278 -12.62 7.61 18.17
CA SER A 278 -12.22 7.70 16.76
C SER A 278 -13.33 7.27 15.79
N GLN A 279 -14.59 7.27 16.24
CA GLN A 279 -15.60 6.45 15.57
C GLN A 279 -16.72 7.21 14.88
N GLU A 280 -16.87 8.51 15.07
CA GLU A 280 -18.05 9.25 14.62
C GLU A 280 -17.73 10.67 14.13
N THR A 281 -18.50 11.13 13.15
CA THR A 281 -18.28 12.43 12.49
C THR A 281 -18.58 13.63 13.36
N ASP A 282 -19.36 13.48 14.44
CA ASP A 282 -19.73 14.60 15.31
C ASP A 282 -18.60 15.01 16.26
N THR A 283 -17.72 14.09 16.64
CA THR A 283 -16.69 14.30 17.64
C THR A 283 -15.27 14.11 17.13
N SER A 284 -15.10 13.42 16.01
CA SER A 284 -13.78 13.15 15.45
C SER A 284 -13.28 14.33 14.63
N PRO A 285 -12.06 14.82 14.87
CA PRO A 285 -11.42 15.81 14.00
C PRO A 285 -11.07 15.22 12.65
N VAL A 286 -10.69 16.10 11.71
CA VAL A 286 -10.32 15.70 10.35
C VAL A 286 -9.08 14.83 10.37
N ASP A 287 -9.13 13.76 9.60
CA ASP A 287 -8.01 12.88 9.25
C ASP A 287 -8.17 12.44 7.79
N LEU A 288 -7.06 12.19 7.10
CA LEU A 288 -7.09 11.78 5.69
C LEU A 288 -7.39 10.30 5.49
N GLY A 289 -7.36 9.51 6.54
CA GLY A 289 -7.62 8.08 6.52
C GLY A 289 -6.41 7.24 6.93
N SER A 290 -6.69 5.96 7.21
CA SER A 290 -5.67 4.99 7.62
C SER A 290 -5.07 4.31 6.39
N TYR A 291 -3.86 4.71 6.03
CA TYR A 291 -3.06 4.15 4.94
C TYR A 291 -1.87 3.35 5.47
N SER A 292 -1.19 2.58 4.58
CA SER A 292 0.05 1.87 4.93
C SER A 292 1.25 2.79 5.09
#